data_b1489d6a639dec6469d8f7a480f993df
#
_entry.id   b1489d6a639dec6469d8f7a480f993df
#
_cell.length_a   1.000
_cell.length_b   1.000
_cell.length_c   1.000
_cell.angle_alpha   90.00
_cell.angle_beta   90.00
_cell.angle_gamma   90.00
#
_symmetry.space_group_name_H-M   'P 1'
#
loop_
_entity.id
_entity.type
_entity.pdbx_description
1 polymer ?
#
loop_
_entity_poly.entity_id
_entity_poly.type
_entity_poly.pdbx_seq_one_letter_code
_entity_poly.pdbx_strand_id
1 'polypeptide(L)'
;LEDVIAGISLYRPGPMDFIPQYIRGKNRPDTIHYDCPQLEPILKATHGCIVYQEQVMQIVQSLAGFTLGRSDLLRRAMSKKKLNVMEKERQAFVYGNEAEGVPGCIKNGIDEKIANKIYDEMIDFAQYAFNKSHAAAYAYVTYQTAFLKYYYPVEYMAALMTSVIDKPT
;
A
#
# COMPACT_ATOMS: atom_id res chain seq x y z
N LEU A 1 2.93 10.08 -12.78
CA LEU A 1 3.86 9.05 -12.27
C LEU A 1 3.19 8.21 -11.18
N GLU A 2 2.48 8.83 -10.21
CA GLU A 2 1.81 8.12 -9.11
C GLU A 2 0.83 7.03 -9.61
N ASP A 3 0.09 7.28 -10.68
CA ASP A 3 -0.81 6.28 -11.26
C ASP A 3 -0.05 5.09 -11.87
N VAL A 4 1.13 5.31 -12.43
CA VAL A 4 1.98 4.23 -12.94
C VAL A 4 2.50 3.38 -11.79
N ILE A 5 2.91 4.02 -10.68
CA ILE A 5 3.33 3.34 -9.44
C ILE A 5 2.19 2.47 -8.88
N ALA A 6 0.99 3.04 -8.79
CA ALA A 6 -0.19 2.31 -8.35
C ALA A 6 -0.56 1.17 -9.31
N GLY A 7 -0.49 1.41 -10.62
CA GLY A 7 -0.74 0.40 -11.67
C GLY A 7 0.20 -0.80 -11.54
N ILE A 8 1.51 -0.57 -11.38
CA ILE A 8 2.50 -1.64 -11.17
C ILE A 8 2.18 -2.43 -9.91
N SER A 9 1.69 -1.77 -8.86
CA SER A 9 1.37 -2.40 -7.58
C SER A 9 0.07 -3.20 -7.62
N LEU A 10 -0.93 -2.75 -8.38
CA LEU A 10 -2.28 -3.33 -8.42
C LEU A 10 -2.47 -4.35 -9.54
N TYR A 11 -1.77 -4.22 -10.68
CA TYR A 11 -1.96 -5.10 -11.84
C TYR A 11 -1.29 -6.47 -11.63
N ARG A 12 -1.84 -7.23 -10.70
CA ARG A 12 -1.40 -8.59 -10.32
C ARG A 12 -2.61 -9.41 -9.86
N PRO A 13 -2.59 -10.75 -10.01
CA PRO A 13 -3.64 -11.59 -9.42
C PRO A 13 -3.84 -11.31 -7.92
N GLY A 14 -5.07 -11.06 -7.52
CA GLY A 14 -5.46 -10.64 -6.17
C GLY A 14 -5.70 -9.13 -6.07
N PRO A 15 -4.67 -8.26 -6.15
CA PRO A 15 -4.88 -6.81 -6.03
C PRO A 15 -5.67 -6.18 -7.18
N MET A 16 -5.77 -6.85 -8.32
CA MET A 16 -6.54 -6.35 -9.48
C MET A 16 -8.00 -6.05 -9.15
N ASP A 17 -8.58 -6.73 -8.18
CA ASP A 17 -9.97 -6.53 -7.76
C ASP A 17 -10.20 -5.14 -7.13
N PHE A 18 -9.13 -4.46 -6.67
CA PHE A 18 -9.19 -3.10 -6.14
C PHE A 18 -9.04 -2.00 -7.21
N ILE A 19 -8.68 -2.34 -8.45
CA ILE A 19 -8.52 -1.37 -9.54
C ILE A 19 -9.80 -0.56 -9.81
N PRO A 20 -11.01 -1.16 -9.84
CA PRO A 20 -12.25 -0.40 -10.05
C PRO A 20 -12.48 0.65 -8.94
N GLN A 21 -12.17 0.32 -7.68
CA GLN A 21 -12.27 1.26 -6.56
C GLN A 21 -11.27 2.41 -6.70
N TYR A 22 -10.02 2.10 -7.04
CA TYR A 22 -8.97 3.10 -7.29
C TYR A 22 -9.39 4.08 -8.40
N ILE A 23 -9.86 3.56 -9.55
CA ILE A 23 -10.32 4.38 -10.69
C ILE A 23 -11.53 5.24 -10.30
N ARG A 24 -12.48 4.68 -9.54
CA ARG A 24 -13.65 5.44 -9.06
C ARG A 24 -13.21 6.60 -8.17
N GLY A 25 -12.36 6.35 -7.18
CA GLY A 25 -11.87 7.40 -6.28
C GLY A 25 -11.05 8.46 -7.02
N LYS A 26 -10.25 8.06 -8.03
CA LYS A 26 -9.51 8.99 -8.87
C LYS A 26 -10.42 9.91 -9.68
N ASN A 27 -11.44 9.34 -10.35
CA ASN A 27 -12.31 10.10 -11.24
C ASN A 27 -13.41 10.87 -10.50
N ARG A 28 -13.75 10.42 -9.30
CA ARG A 28 -14.79 10.99 -8.45
C ARG A 28 -14.32 11.09 -7.00
N PRO A 29 -13.46 12.06 -6.68
CA PRO A 29 -12.93 12.25 -5.33
C PRO A 29 -14.01 12.49 -4.27
N ASP A 30 -15.15 13.03 -4.67
CA ASP A 30 -16.35 13.24 -3.86
C ASP A 30 -16.96 11.93 -3.31
N THR A 31 -16.65 10.81 -3.94
CA THR A 31 -17.13 9.48 -3.51
C THR A 31 -16.21 8.78 -2.51
N ILE A 32 -15.04 9.34 -2.23
CA ILE A 32 -14.11 8.76 -1.27
C ILE A 32 -14.63 9.01 0.15
N HIS A 33 -14.79 7.93 0.90
CA HIS A 33 -15.13 7.99 2.31
C HIS A 33 -13.96 7.46 3.14
N TYR A 34 -13.56 8.25 4.15
CA TYR A 34 -12.56 7.84 5.14
C TYR A 34 -13.27 7.53 6.45
N ASP A 35 -13.06 6.35 7.00
CA ASP A 35 -13.68 5.90 8.25
C ASP A 35 -13.27 6.76 9.46
N CYS A 36 -12.11 7.39 9.38
CA CYS A 36 -11.69 8.42 10.33
C CYS A 36 -10.81 9.47 9.62
N PRO A 37 -10.75 10.72 10.14
CA PRO A 37 -9.98 11.81 9.52
C PRO A 37 -8.48 11.51 9.37
N GLN A 38 -7.92 10.69 10.26
CA GLN A 38 -6.50 10.34 10.26
C GLN A 38 -6.10 9.48 9.05
N LEU A 39 -7.06 8.84 8.38
CA LEU A 39 -6.79 8.05 7.16
C LEU A 39 -6.61 8.92 5.92
N GLU A 40 -7.23 10.11 5.86
CA GLU A 40 -7.15 10.96 4.66
C GLU A 40 -5.72 11.27 4.25
N PRO A 41 -4.81 11.79 5.11
CA PRO A 41 -3.45 12.11 4.70
C PRO A 41 -2.65 10.89 4.24
N ILE A 42 -3.01 9.68 4.69
CA ILE A 42 -2.33 8.44 4.34
C ILE A 42 -2.82 7.90 3.00
N LEU A 43 -4.14 7.93 2.77
CA LEU A 43 -4.78 7.28 1.64
C LEU A 43 -5.14 8.23 0.49
N LYS A 44 -4.98 9.54 0.66
CA LYS A 44 -5.31 10.54 -0.37
C LYS A 44 -4.56 10.32 -1.67
N ALA A 45 -3.28 9.99 -1.59
CA ALA A 45 -2.43 9.74 -2.77
C ALA A 45 -2.84 8.48 -3.56
N THR A 46 -3.61 7.61 -2.95
CA THR A 46 -4.12 6.36 -3.55
C THR A 46 -5.64 6.33 -3.63
N HIS A 47 -6.26 7.52 -3.62
CA HIS A 47 -7.69 7.71 -3.82
C HIS A 47 -8.56 6.87 -2.86
N GLY A 48 -8.16 6.81 -1.58
CA GLY A 48 -8.87 6.09 -0.53
C GLY A 48 -8.55 4.58 -0.45
N CYS A 49 -7.67 4.07 -1.29
CA CYS A 49 -7.29 2.65 -1.27
C CYS A 49 -5.99 2.42 -0.50
N ILE A 50 -5.91 1.31 0.24
CA ILE A 50 -4.63 0.80 0.72
C ILE A 50 -3.96 0.09 -0.46
N VAL A 51 -2.76 0.50 -0.87
CA VAL A 51 -2.00 -0.06 -1.99
C VAL A 51 -0.61 -0.51 -1.54
N TYR A 52 -0.01 0.23 -0.61
CA TYR A 52 1.39 0.06 -0.24
C TYR A 52 1.56 -0.48 1.18
N GLN A 53 2.61 -1.28 1.38
CA GLN A 53 3.01 -1.75 2.70
C GLN A 53 3.30 -0.60 3.67
N GLU A 54 3.85 0.49 3.16
CA GLU A 54 4.14 1.70 3.90
C GLU A 54 2.87 2.35 4.45
N GLN A 55 1.74 2.27 3.72
CA GLN A 55 0.46 2.79 4.22
C GLN A 55 -0.07 1.98 5.41
N VAL A 56 0.06 0.66 5.38
CA VAL A 56 -0.30 -0.19 6.54
C VAL A 56 0.51 0.22 7.77
N MET A 57 1.81 0.46 7.60
CA MET A 57 2.67 0.91 8.70
C MET A 57 2.26 2.31 9.20
N GLN A 58 1.96 3.24 8.30
CA GLN A 58 1.51 4.59 8.66
C GLN A 58 0.17 4.58 9.39
N ILE A 59 -0.77 3.73 8.98
CA ILE A 59 -2.07 3.58 9.64
C ILE A 59 -1.89 3.19 11.11
N VAL A 60 -1.13 2.14 11.40
CA VAL A 60 -0.97 1.70 12.79
C VAL A 60 -0.16 2.68 13.64
N GLN A 61 0.75 3.43 13.04
CA GLN A 61 1.46 4.51 13.73
C GLN A 61 0.53 5.68 14.04
N SER A 62 -0.21 6.15 13.04
CA SER A 62 -1.05 7.34 13.16
C SER A 62 -2.28 7.10 14.06
N LEU A 63 -2.92 5.92 13.94
CA LEU A 63 -4.17 5.64 14.63
C LEU A 63 -3.94 5.09 16.04
N ALA A 64 -2.97 4.20 16.21
CA ALA A 64 -2.75 3.48 17.47
C ALA A 64 -1.46 3.86 18.22
N GLY A 65 -0.60 4.69 17.62
CA GLY A 65 0.65 5.11 18.23
C GLY A 65 1.74 4.03 18.24
N PHE A 66 1.73 3.11 17.26
CA PHE A 66 2.78 2.12 17.13
C PHE A 66 4.11 2.77 16.77
N THR A 67 5.20 2.23 17.29
CA THR A 67 6.55 2.61 16.84
C THR A 67 6.80 2.09 15.43
N LEU A 68 7.77 2.66 14.72
CA LEU A 68 8.16 2.21 13.38
C LEU A 68 8.57 0.71 13.38
N GLY A 69 9.35 0.29 14.37
CA GLY A 69 9.78 -1.11 14.50
C GLY A 69 8.61 -2.06 14.71
N ARG A 70 7.64 -1.69 15.57
CA ARG A 70 6.42 -2.49 15.78
C ARG A 70 5.55 -2.57 14.53
N SER A 71 5.42 -1.45 13.82
CA SER A 71 4.66 -1.40 12.57
C SER A 71 5.25 -2.33 11.50
N ASP A 72 6.59 -2.41 11.39
CA ASP A 72 7.24 -3.33 10.48
C ASP A 72 7.07 -4.80 10.90
N LEU A 73 7.12 -5.10 12.20
CA LEU A 73 6.83 -6.44 12.72
C LEU A 73 5.40 -6.88 12.39
N LEU A 74 4.41 -5.99 12.58
CA LEU A 74 3.02 -6.26 12.22
C LEU A 74 2.87 -6.49 10.70
N ARG A 75 3.42 -5.61 9.88
CA ARG A 75 3.41 -5.77 8.42
C ARG A 75 3.96 -7.14 7.98
N ARG A 76 5.08 -7.55 8.57
CA ARG A 76 5.68 -8.88 8.30
C ARG A 76 4.80 -10.03 8.78
N ALA A 77 4.14 -9.87 9.93
CA ALA A 77 3.22 -10.87 10.47
C ALA A 77 2.00 -11.06 9.56
N MET A 78 1.42 -9.96 9.08
CA MET A 78 0.32 -9.95 8.12
C MET A 78 0.71 -10.66 6.82
N SER A 79 1.83 -10.26 6.20
CA SER A 79 2.33 -10.87 4.97
C SER A 79 2.61 -12.36 5.09
N LYS A 80 3.01 -12.83 6.29
CA LYS A 80 3.30 -14.25 6.58
C LYS A 80 2.11 -14.98 7.19
N LYS A 81 0.94 -14.36 7.30
CA LYS A 81 -0.30 -14.94 7.88
C LYS A 81 -0.10 -15.53 9.28
N LYS A 82 0.68 -14.85 10.13
CA LYS A 82 0.93 -15.27 11.51
C LYS A 82 -0.25 -14.85 12.40
N LEU A 83 -1.32 -15.66 12.42
CA LEU A 83 -2.60 -15.34 13.07
C LEU A 83 -2.44 -14.94 14.54
N ASN A 84 -1.63 -15.67 15.32
CA ASN A 84 -1.41 -15.37 16.74
C ASN A 84 -0.81 -13.97 16.97
N VAL A 85 0.11 -13.56 16.10
CA VAL A 85 0.72 -12.22 16.18
C VAL A 85 -0.30 -11.18 15.76
N MET A 86 -1.02 -11.44 14.67
CA MET A 86 -2.03 -10.52 14.15
C MET A 86 -3.13 -10.25 15.18
N GLU A 87 -3.59 -11.27 15.90
CA GLU A 87 -4.63 -11.11 16.94
C GLU A 87 -4.10 -10.33 18.16
N LYS A 88 -2.87 -10.64 18.63
CA LYS A 88 -2.23 -9.86 19.69
C LYS A 88 -2.08 -8.38 19.31
N GLU A 89 -1.66 -8.11 18.08
CA GLU A 89 -1.49 -6.75 17.58
C GLU A 89 -2.84 -6.05 17.34
N ARG A 90 -3.92 -6.78 17.02
CA ARG A 90 -5.29 -6.24 16.95
C ARG A 90 -5.69 -5.67 18.31
N GLN A 91 -5.50 -6.43 19.39
CA GLN A 91 -5.81 -5.98 20.73
C GLN A 91 -5.03 -4.71 21.08
N ALA A 92 -3.75 -4.68 20.80
CA ALA A 92 -2.92 -3.49 21.02
C ALA A 92 -3.32 -2.31 20.11
N PHE A 93 -3.71 -2.56 18.85
CA PHE A 93 -4.18 -1.53 17.93
C PHE A 93 -5.48 -0.90 18.40
N VAL A 94 -6.46 -1.70 18.79
CA VAL A 94 -7.78 -1.20 19.20
C VAL A 94 -7.73 -0.60 20.61
N TYR A 95 -7.29 -1.39 21.60
CA TYR A 95 -7.40 -1.06 23.02
C TYR A 95 -6.13 -0.47 23.62
N GLY A 96 -5.00 -0.59 22.93
CA GLY A 96 -3.70 -0.18 23.44
C GLY A 96 -2.98 -1.28 24.23
N ASN A 97 -1.76 -0.97 24.62
CA ASN A 97 -0.93 -1.78 25.52
C ASN A 97 -0.05 -0.85 26.34
N GLU A 98 -0.48 -0.54 27.55
CA GLU A 98 0.21 0.40 28.44
C GLU A 98 1.63 -0.07 28.81
N ALA A 99 1.82 -1.39 29.00
CA ALA A 99 3.12 -1.95 29.32
C ALA A 99 4.16 -1.75 28.20
N GLU A 100 3.69 -1.63 26.96
CA GLU A 100 4.53 -1.39 25.78
C GLU A 100 4.42 0.07 25.26
N GLY A 101 3.72 0.94 25.99
CA GLY A 101 3.58 2.36 25.66
C GLY A 101 2.72 2.64 24.42
N VAL A 102 1.80 1.74 24.09
CA VAL A 102 0.89 1.88 22.94
C VAL A 102 -0.46 2.41 23.41
N PRO A 103 -0.87 3.62 22.99
CA PRO A 103 -2.17 4.18 23.40
C PRO A 103 -3.38 3.43 22.85
N GLY A 104 -3.30 2.94 21.61
CA GLY A 104 -4.42 2.31 20.90
C GLY A 104 -5.40 3.33 20.30
N CYS A 105 -6.25 2.84 19.39
CA CYS A 105 -7.20 3.66 18.64
C CYS A 105 -8.24 4.34 19.55
N ILE A 106 -8.78 3.61 20.53
CA ILE A 106 -9.83 4.14 21.42
C ILE A 106 -9.32 5.34 22.22
N LYS A 107 -8.10 5.24 22.78
CA LYS A 107 -7.51 6.36 23.52
C LYS A 107 -7.22 7.56 22.62
N ASN A 108 -7.00 7.32 21.33
CA ASN A 108 -6.81 8.36 20.31
C ASN A 108 -8.14 8.86 19.70
N GLY A 109 -9.28 8.52 20.31
CA GLY A 109 -10.60 9.04 19.94
C GLY A 109 -11.26 8.35 18.74
N ILE A 110 -10.81 7.15 18.37
CA ILE A 110 -11.39 6.36 17.27
C ILE A 110 -12.33 5.32 17.88
N ASP A 111 -13.55 5.23 17.36
CA ASP A 111 -14.53 4.25 17.79
C ASP A 111 -14.05 2.82 17.61
N GLU A 112 -14.41 1.94 18.54
CA GLU A 112 -13.99 0.53 18.54
C GLU A 112 -14.37 -0.22 17.27
N LYS A 113 -15.60 0.00 16.76
CA LYS A 113 -16.09 -0.66 15.56
C LYS A 113 -15.32 -0.18 14.33
N ILE A 114 -15.02 1.13 14.27
CA ILE A 114 -14.21 1.72 13.21
C ILE A 114 -12.80 1.17 13.26
N ALA A 115 -12.18 1.10 14.43
CA ALA A 115 -10.84 0.57 14.60
C ALA A 115 -10.74 -0.90 14.15
N ASN A 116 -11.69 -1.73 14.55
CA ASN A 116 -11.76 -3.13 14.12
C ASN A 116 -11.98 -3.25 12.60
N LYS A 117 -12.87 -2.45 12.01
CA LYS A 117 -13.09 -2.43 10.56
C LYS A 117 -11.80 -2.09 9.80
N ILE A 118 -11.09 -1.03 10.22
CA ILE A 118 -9.81 -0.63 9.61
C ILE A 118 -8.78 -1.75 9.73
N TYR A 119 -8.75 -2.43 10.88
CA TYR A 119 -7.82 -3.55 11.08
C TYR A 119 -8.12 -4.74 10.15
N ASP A 120 -9.40 -5.07 9.94
CA ASP A 120 -9.82 -6.10 9.00
C ASP A 120 -9.43 -5.75 7.56
N GLU A 121 -9.69 -4.51 7.14
CA GLU A 121 -9.27 -4.03 5.81
C GLU A 121 -7.74 -4.10 5.62
N MET A 122 -6.97 -3.78 6.66
CA MET A 122 -5.51 -3.93 6.61
C MET A 122 -5.09 -5.39 6.48
N ILE A 123 -5.75 -6.32 7.17
CA ILE A 123 -5.44 -7.77 7.06
C ILE A 123 -5.70 -8.26 5.65
N ASP A 124 -6.87 -7.96 5.11
CA ASP A 124 -7.27 -8.40 3.77
C ASP A 124 -6.30 -7.88 2.72
N PHE A 125 -5.87 -6.64 2.87
CA PHE A 125 -4.98 -5.98 1.93
C PHE A 125 -3.50 -6.32 2.14
N ALA A 126 -3.05 -6.56 3.36
CA ALA A 126 -1.63 -6.76 3.68
C ALA A 126 -1.01 -7.98 2.98
N GLN A 127 -1.85 -8.95 2.57
CA GLN A 127 -1.42 -10.10 1.76
C GLN A 127 -0.97 -9.68 0.36
N TYR A 128 -1.47 -8.55 -0.12
CA TYR A 128 -1.29 -8.04 -1.48
C TYR A 128 -0.55 -6.71 -1.52
N ALA A 129 -0.34 -6.06 -0.35
CA ALA A 129 0.33 -4.78 -0.26
C ALA A 129 1.73 -4.81 -0.88
N PHE A 130 2.02 -3.83 -1.74
CA PHE A 130 3.26 -3.76 -2.50
C PHE A 130 4.24 -2.79 -1.85
N ASN A 131 5.53 -3.03 -2.01
CA ASN A 131 6.55 -2.06 -1.59
C ASN A 131 6.55 -0.87 -2.55
N LYS A 132 6.25 0.33 -2.04
CA LYS A 132 6.15 1.55 -2.85
C LYS A 132 7.47 1.91 -3.51
N SER A 133 8.60 1.76 -2.82
CA SER A 133 9.91 2.10 -3.36
C SER A 133 10.26 1.25 -4.58
N HIS A 134 9.94 -0.04 -4.54
CA HIS A 134 10.12 -0.94 -5.67
C HIS A 134 9.24 -0.53 -6.86
N ALA A 135 7.95 -0.27 -6.64
CA ALA A 135 7.04 0.19 -7.68
C ALA A 135 7.48 1.53 -8.28
N ALA A 136 7.96 2.46 -7.45
CA ALA A 136 8.47 3.76 -7.90
C ALA A 136 9.70 3.63 -8.81
N ALA A 137 10.65 2.75 -8.46
CA ALA A 137 11.82 2.49 -9.29
C ALA A 137 11.41 1.95 -10.68
N TYR A 138 10.50 0.97 -10.71
CA TYR A 138 9.99 0.44 -11.98
C TYR A 138 9.13 1.44 -12.76
N ALA A 139 8.35 2.27 -12.10
CA ALA A 139 7.59 3.33 -12.76
C ALA A 139 8.50 4.35 -13.44
N TYR A 140 9.64 4.66 -12.82
CA TYR A 140 10.64 5.54 -13.41
C TYR A 140 11.27 4.92 -14.68
N VAL A 141 11.64 3.65 -14.63
CA VAL A 141 12.13 2.92 -15.81
C VAL A 141 11.06 2.85 -16.90
N THR A 142 9.80 2.59 -16.52
CA THR A 142 8.66 2.58 -17.45
C THR A 142 8.53 3.91 -18.17
N TYR A 143 8.62 5.02 -17.44
CA TYR A 143 8.58 6.36 -18.04
C TYR A 143 9.75 6.59 -19.01
N GLN A 144 10.98 6.26 -18.59
CA GLN A 144 12.17 6.40 -19.45
C GLN A 144 12.07 5.58 -20.74
N THR A 145 11.65 4.32 -20.64
CA THR A 145 11.50 3.46 -21.83
C THR A 145 10.36 3.94 -22.74
N ALA A 146 9.27 4.45 -22.19
CA ALA A 146 8.19 5.05 -22.97
C ALA A 146 8.68 6.31 -23.70
N PHE A 147 9.44 7.18 -23.02
CA PHE A 147 10.04 8.37 -23.60
C PHE A 147 10.97 8.02 -24.77
N LEU A 148 11.90 7.07 -24.57
CA LEU A 148 12.83 6.65 -25.61
C LEU A 148 12.08 6.01 -26.79
N LYS A 149 11.10 5.17 -26.52
CA LYS A 149 10.28 4.55 -27.59
C LYS A 149 9.51 5.57 -28.41
N TYR A 150 9.07 6.67 -27.79
CA TYR A 150 8.31 7.71 -28.48
C TYR A 150 9.19 8.66 -29.31
N TYR A 151 10.30 9.13 -28.72
CA TYR A 151 11.14 10.16 -29.35
C TYR A 151 12.28 9.59 -30.18
N TYR A 152 12.74 8.36 -29.88
CA TYR A 152 13.90 7.69 -30.50
C TYR A 152 13.58 6.22 -30.83
N PRO A 153 12.49 5.95 -31.60
CA PRO A 153 11.99 4.58 -31.76
C PRO A 153 13.01 3.65 -32.46
N VAL A 154 13.76 4.13 -33.43
CA VAL A 154 14.73 3.32 -34.18
C VAL A 154 15.91 2.94 -33.31
N GLU A 155 16.50 3.91 -32.63
CA GLU A 155 17.65 3.72 -31.73
C GLU A 155 17.26 2.85 -30.53
N TYR A 156 16.07 3.10 -29.97
CA TYR A 156 15.55 2.31 -28.85
C TYR A 156 15.34 0.83 -29.24
N MET A 157 14.74 0.58 -30.41
CA MET A 157 14.52 -0.79 -30.88
C MET A 157 15.83 -1.49 -31.24
N ALA A 158 16.78 -0.78 -31.85
CA ALA A 158 18.11 -1.33 -32.13
C ALA A 158 18.84 -1.73 -30.85
N ALA A 159 18.83 -0.86 -29.83
CA ALA A 159 19.43 -1.16 -28.53
C ALA A 159 18.75 -2.35 -27.83
N LEU A 160 17.41 -2.42 -27.88
CA LEU A 160 16.63 -3.50 -27.30
C LEU A 160 16.97 -4.84 -27.96
N MET A 161 16.99 -4.89 -29.29
CA MET A 161 17.37 -6.10 -30.05
C MET A 161 18.81 -6.53 -29.74
N THR A 162 19.74 -5.58 -29.70
CA THR A 162 21.13 -5.85 -29.34
C THR A 162 21.27 -6.45 -27.95
N SER A 163 20.48 -5.98 -26.98
CA SER A 163 20.53 -6.45 -25.60
C SER A 163 20.12 -7.93 -25.41
N VAL A 164 19.45 -8.52 -26.38
CA VAL A 164 18.93 -9.89 -26.33
C VAL A 164 19.51 -10.81 -27.41
N ILE A 165 20.44 -10.31 -28.23
CA ILE A 165 20.96 -11.03 -29.40
C ILE A 165 21.61 -12.38 -29.03
N ASP A 166 22.25 -12.45 -27.87
CA ASP A 166 22.98 -13.66 -27.40
C ASP A 166 22.11 -14.50 -26.43
N LYS A 167 20.83 -14.15 -26.24
CA LYS A 167 19.94 -14.92 -25.36
C LYS A 167 19.16 -15.94 -26.17
N PRO A 168 19.35 -17.26 -25.93
CA PRO A 168 18.53 -18.28 -26.58
C PRO A 168 17.06 -18.08 -26.17
N THR A 169 16.18 -18.17 -27.15
CA THR A 169 14.71 -18.16 -26.97
C THR A 169 14.22 -19.47 -26.38
#